data_737918ef23ae8cfcc987dc5cd4186821
#
_entry.id   737918ef23ae8cfcc987dc5cd4186821
#
_cell.length_a   1.000
_cell.length_b   1.000
_cell.length_c   1.000
_cell.angle_alpha   90.00
_cell.angle_beta   90.00
_cell.angle_gamma   90.00
#
_symmetry.space_group_name_H-M   'P 1'
#
loop_
_entity.id
_entity.type
_entity.pdbx_description
1 polymer ?
#
loop_
_entity_poly.entity_id
_entity_poly.type
_entity_poly.pdbx_seq_one_letter_code
_entity_poly.pdbx_strand_id
1 'polypeptide(L)'
;MIEQLAPYAVGRDVADLATSMGDFARSLVRDSQIRWLGPEKGVTQMAAGAVVNAAWDLVTKHAKKPLWKFLSDLTPEQIVELVDFRYITDALTPAEALEILRKAEPQRAANEAKLRAEGLPAYTTTPGWLGYTDEKMVRLAKEAVAAGYTLIKLKCGGSLEDDKRRLRLAREAVGPDIKIAIDANQVWDVNQAIEWIKGIGDVNLHW
;
A
#
# COMPACT_ATOMS: atom_id res chain seq x y z
N MET A 1 16.65 -4.78 -15.27
CA MET A 1 16.85 -4.69 -13.79
C MET A 1 16.47 -5.98 -13.09
N ILE A 2 15.28 -6.56 -13.29
CA ILE A 2 14.91 -7.84 -12.62
C ILE A 2 15.92 -8.95 -12.95
N GLU A 3 16.31 -9.11 -14.20
CA GLU A 3 17.30 -10.11 -14.62
C GLU A 3 18.67 -9.94 -13.92
N GLN A 4 19.08 -8.71 -13.65
CA GLN A 4 20.31 -8.43 -12.90
C GLN A 4 20.19 -8.76 -11.41
N LEU A 5 18.98 -8.79 -10.88
CA LEU A 5 18.72 -9.21 -9.50
C LEU A 5 18.54 -10.72 -9.36
N ALA A 6 18.30 -11.43 -10.47
CA ALA A 6 18.07 -12.88 -10.44
C ALA A 6 19.20 -13.68 -9.76
N PRO A 7 20.50 -13.36 -9.94
CA PRO A 7 21.57 -14.10 -9.26
C PRO A 7 21.52 -14.05 -7.73
N TYR A 8 20.85 -13.06 -7.14
CA TYR A 8 20.65 -13.01 -5.69
C TYR A 8 19.64 -14.02 -5.18
N ALA A 9 18.72 -14.47 -6.05
CA ALA A 9 17.63 -15.38 -5.70
C ALA A 9 17.87 -16.81 -6.19
N VAL A 10 18.37 -16.96 -7.42
CA VAL A 10 18.56 -18.27 -8.06
C VAL A 10 19.58 -19.11 -7.30
N GLY A 11 19.22 -20.36 -6.99
CA GLY A 11 20.08 -21.29 -6.26
C GLY A 11 20.03 -21.17 -4.74
N ARG A 12 19.21 -20.25 -4.18
CA ARG A 12 19.00 -20.22 -2.73
C ARG A 12 18.02 -21.31 -2.30
N ASP A 13 18.27 -21.85 -1.12
CA ASP A 13 17.34 -22.75 -0.47
C ASP A 13 16.11 -21.99 0.05
N VAL A 14 14.93 -22.59 -0.04
CA VAL A 14 13.68 -22.00 0.40
C VAL A 14 13.64 -21.80 1.92
N ALA A 15 14.22 -22.74 2.68
CA ALA A 15 14.29 -22.65 4.13
C ALA A 15 15.19 -21.48 4.57
N ASP A 16 16.31 -21.25 3.87
CA ASP A 16 17.19 -20.12 4.12
C ASP A 16 16.50 -18.79 3.81
N LEU A 17 15.74 -18.71 2.70
CA LEU A 17 14.95 -17.52 2.37
C LEU A 17 13.90 -17.23 3.45
N ALA A 18 13.26 -18.27 3.98
CA ALA A 18 12.24 -18.10 5.02
C ALA A 18 12.77 -17.47 6.30
N THR A 19 14.03 -17.74 6.64
CA THR A 19 14.68 -17.25 7.87
C THR A 19 15.50 -15.97 7.66
N SER A 20 15.87 -15.64 6.43
CA SER A 20 16.74 -14.51 6.10
C SER A 20 16.14 -13.51 5.10
N MET A 21 14.81 -13.47 4.99
CA MET A 21 14.12 -12.65 3.98
C MET A 21 14.46 -11.16 4.09
N GLY A 22 14.65 -10.64 5.30
CA GLY A 22 15.07 -9.25 5.51
C GLY A 22 16.45 -8.96 4.91
N ASP A 23 17.43 -9.83 5.15
CA ASP A 23 18.77 -9.70 4.56
C ASP A 23 18.75 -9.88 3.05
N PHE A 24 17.95 -10.83 2.56
CA PHE A 24 17.74 -11.00 1.14
C PHE A 24 17.20 -9.73 0.49
N ALA A 25 16.13 -9.15 1.01
CA ALA A 25 15.56 -7.92 0.49
C ALA A 25 16.55 -6.74 0.53
N ARG A 26 17.30 -6.60 1.63
CA ARG A 26 18.35 -5.58 1.77
C ARG A 26 19.50 -5.78 0.76
N SER A 27 19.86 -7.01 0.45
CA SER A 27 20.94 -7.29 -0.53
C SER A 27 20.59 -6.79 -1.93
N LEU A 28 19.31 -6.93 -2.34
CA LEU A 28 18.84 -6.48 -3.65
C LEU A 28 18.94 -4.96 -3.83
N VAL A 29 18.53 -4.18 -2.82
CA VAL A 29 18.56 -2.70 -2.90
C VAL A 29 19.97 -2.13 -2.63
N ARG A 30 20.87 -2.92 -2.08
CA ARG A 30 22.26 -2.51 -1.83
C ARG A 30 23.22 -2.80 -2.97
N ASP A 31 22.76 -3.43 -4.07
CA ASP A 31 23.58 -3.64 -5.25
C ASP A 31 24.13 -2.31 -5.78
N SER A 32 25.47 -2.18 -5.75
CA SER A 32 26.15 -0.93 -6.08
C SER A 32 26.01 -0.56 -7.56
N GLN A 33 25.86 -1.53 -8.44
CA GLN A 33 25.76 -1.30 -9.89
C GLN A 33 24.36 -0.89 -10.29
N ILE A 34 23.32 -1.50 -9.71
CA ILE A 34 21.94 -1.16 -10.00
C ILE A 34 21.60 0.26 -9.50
N ARG A 35 22.21 0.70 -8.41
CA ARG A 35 22.00 2.05 -7.86
C ARG A 35 22.40 3.19 -8.80
N TRP A 36 23.29 2.94 -9.76
CA TRP A 36 23.61 3.92 -10.80
C TRP A 36 22.45 4.19 -11.77
N LEU A 37 21.48 3.26 -11.88
CA LEU A 37 20.34 3.38 -12.77
C LEU A 37 19.21 4.23 -12.19
N GLY A 38 19.27 4.56 -10.91
CA GLY A 38 18.25 5.38 -10.27
C GLY A 38 18.30 5.33 -8.75
N PRO A 39 17.53 6.18 -8.08
CA PRO A 39 17.46 6.20 -6.62
C PRO A 39 16.88 4.90 -6.07
N GLU A 40 17.27 4.56 -4.84
CA GLU A 40 16.82 3.36 -4.14
C GLU A 40 15.29 3.24 -4.10
N LYS A 41 14.59 4.36 -3.87
CA LYS A 41 13.11 4.40 -3.78
C LYS A 41 12.38 4.54 -5.11
N GLY A 42 13.09 4.49 -6.24
CA GLY A 42 12.53 4.56 -7.58
C GLY A 42 12.40 3.19 -8.25
N VAL A 43 12.83 3.11 -9.51
CA VAL A 43 12.75 1.91 -10.35
C VAL A 43 13.53 0.72 -9.78
N THR A 44 14.61 0.97 -9.04
CA THR A 44 15.36 -0.07 -8.32
C THR A 44 14.48 -0.76 -7.28
N GLN A 45 13.72 0.01 -6.50
CA GLN A 45 12.81 -0.55 -5.50
C GLN A 45 11.67 -1.34 -6.15
N MET A 46 11.16 -0.90 -7.29
CA MET A 46 10.13 -1.64 -8.04
C MET A 46 10.66 -3.00 -8.53
N ALA A 47 11.88 -3.03 -9.07
CA ALA A 47 12.50 -4.27 -9.53
C ALA A 47 12.82 -5.21 -8.34
N ALA A 48 13.38 -4.68 -7.26
CA ALA A 48 13.62 -5.45 -6.03
C ALA A 48 12.30 -5.98 -5.45
N GLY A 49 11.24 -5.16 -5.42
CA GLY A 49 9.92 -5.57 -4.96
C GLY A 49 9.35 -6.75 -5.76
N ALA A 50 9.53 -6.79 -7.07
CA ALA A 50 9.09 -7.91 -7.90
C ALA A 50 9.80 -9.22 -7.47
N VAL A 51 11.11 -9.18 -7.24
CA VAL A 51 11.90 -10.35 -6.81
C VAL A 51 11.55 -10.76 -5.38
N VAL A 52 11.41 -9.80 -4.46
CA VAL A 52 11.02 -10.07 -3.06
C VAL A 52 9.61 -10.67 -2.98
N ASN A 53 8.66 -10.17 -3.77
CA ASN A 53 7.32 -10.74 -3.82
C ASN A 53 7.33 -12.17 -4.33
N ALA A 54 8.13 -12.48 -5.36
CA ALA A 54 8.29 -13.85 -5.85
C ALA A 54 8.91 -14.78 -4.80
N ALA A 55 9.90 -14.29 -4.04
CA ALA A 55 10.53 -15.04 -2.95
C ALA A 55 9.53 -15.32 -1.81
N TRP A 56 8.72 -14.32 -1.41
CA TRP A 56 7.65 -14.51 -0.44
C TRP A 56 6.60 -15.51 -0.92
N ASP A 57 6.18 -15.43 -2.19
CA ASP A 57 5.22 -16.38 -2.76
C ASP A 57 5.76 -17.82 -2.72
N LEU A 58 7.05 -18.00 -3.04
CA LEU A 58 7.72 -19.30 -2.97
C LEU A 58 7.75 -19.85 -1.53
N VAL A 59 8.22 -19.04 -0.57
CA VAL A 59 8.30 -19.42 0.85
C VAL A 59 6.93 -19.78 1.41
N THR A 60 5.92 -18.99 1.13
CA THR A 60 4.58 -19.21 1.68
C THR A 60 3.85 -20.38 1.02
N LYS A 61 4.07 -20.63 -0.26
CA LYS A 61 3.60 -21.85 -0.94
C LYS A 61 4.27 -23.10 -0.36
N HIS A 62 5.57 -23.06 -0.12
CA HIS A 62 6.29 -24.14 0.54
C HIS A 62 5.75 -24.41 1.94
N ALA A 63 5.47 -23.36 2.71
CA ALA A 63 4.86 -23.46 4.04
C ALA A 63 3.37 -23.80 4.03
N LYS A 64 2.73 -23.87 2.85
CA LYS A 64 1.27 -24.10 2.67
C LYS A 64 0.41 -23.11 3.47
N LYS A 65 0.86 -21.86 3.57
CA LYS A 65 0.16 -20.78 4.25
C LYS A 65 0.02 -19.57 3.30
N PRO A 66 -1.10 -18.85 3.31
CA PRO A 66 -1.15 -17.56 2.63
C PRO A 66 -0.20 -16.57 3.30
N LEU A 67 0.33 -15.62 2.53
CA LEU A 67 1.36 -14.67 3.01
C LEU A 67 0.94 -13.93 4.29
N TRP A 68 -0.30 -13.43 4.34
CA TRP A 68 -0.79 -12.72 5.53
C TRP A 68 -0.74 -13.58 6.79
N LYS A 69 -1.07 -14.88 6.68
CA LYS A 69 -1.03 -15.81 7.82
C LYS A 69 0.39 -16.16 8.20
N PHE A 70 1.26 -16.39 7.21
CA PHE A 70 2.69 -16.63 7.45
C PHE A 70 3.30 -15.46 8.23
N LEU A 71 3.09 -14.22 7.78
CA LEU A 71 3.61 -13.04 8.45
C LEU A 71 3.01 -12.80 9.84
N SER A 72 1.71 -13.08 10.01
CA SER A 72 1.06 -12.92 11.32
C SER A 72 1.50 -13.98 12.34
N ASP A 73 2.07 -15.11 11.89
CA ASP A 73 2.59 -16.16 12.76
C ASP A 73 4.06 -15.94 13.18
N LEU A 74 4.76 -14.99 12.57
CA LEU A 74 6.13 -14.66 12.94
C LEU A 74 6.20 -14.15 14.38
N THR A 75 7.31 -14.44 15.05
CA THR A 75 7.58 -13.85 16.37
C THR A 75 7.91 -12.36 16.25
N PRO A 76 7.77 -11.58 17.32
CA PRO A 76 8.22 -10.20 17.34
C PRO A 76 9.65 -10.00 16.87
N GLU A 77 10.55 -10.87 17.25
CA GLU A 77 11.96 -10.86 16.86
C GLU A 77 12.11 -11.05 15.33
N GLN A 78 11.42 -12.04 14.77
CA GLN A 78 11.44 -12.31 13.34
C GLN A 78 10.86 -11.14 12.53
N ILE A 79 9.82 -10.47 13.03
CA ILE A 79 9.25 -9.28 12.38
C ILE A 79 10.27 -8.14 12.38
N VAL A 80 10.95 -7.89 13.50
CA VAL A 80 11.99 -6.85 13.61
C VAL A 80 13.13 -7.09 12.63
N GLU A 81 13.57 -8.34 12.42
CA GLU A 81 14.60 -8.69 11.46
C GLU A 81 14.22 -8.38 9.99
N LEU A 82 12.93 -8.37 9.67
CA LEU A 82 12.45 -8.01 8.32
C LEU A 82 12.58 -6.50 8.03
N VAL A 83 12.61 -5.66 9.05
CA VAL A 83 12.59 -4.19 8.90
C VAL A 83 14.00 -3.66 8.67
N ASP A 84 14.16 -2.79 7.69
CA ASP A 84 15.40 -2.00 7.52
C ASP A 84 15.30 -0.71 8.33
N PHE A 85 15.88 -0.69 9.51
CA PHE A 85 15.89 0.47 10.41
C PHE A 85 16.86 1.58 10.00
N ARG A 86 17.66 1.39 8.96
CA ARG A 86 18.77 2.28 8.57
C ARG A 86 18.43 3.77 8.54
N TYR A 87 17.21 4.11 8.18
CA TYR A 87 16.78 5.49 8.00
C TYR A 87 15.72 5.97 9.00
N ILE A 88 15.40 5.17 10.02
CA ILE A 88 14.31 5.48 10.96
C ILE A 88 14.71 5.37 12.43
N THR A 89 16.00 5.13 12.73
CA THR A 89 16.46 4.93 14.11
C THR A 89 16.36 6.16 15.01
N ASP A 90 16.18 7.33 14.44
CA ASP A 90 15.88 8.57 15.16
C ASP A 90 14.42 8.63 15.63
N ALA A 91 13.52 7.91 14.98
CA ALA A 91 12.10 7.85 15.32
C ALA A 91 11.68 6.54 15.99
N LEU A 92 12.33 5.41 15.60
CA LEU A 92 12.00 4.07 16.09
C LEU A 92 13.24 3.18 16.03
N THR A 93 13.71 2.74 17.17
CA THR A 93 14.81 1.78 17.28
C THR A 93 14.30 0.33 17.18
N PRO A 94 15.16 -0.65 16.82
CA PRO A 94 14.80 -2.08 16.85
C PRO A 94 14.27 -2.55 18.22
N ALA A 95 14.83 -2.03 19.31
CA ALA A 95 14.41 -2.39 20.67
C ALA A 95 13.00 -1.89 20.99
N GLU A 96 12.67 -0.63 20.62
CA GLU A 96 11.33 -0.07 20.77
C GLU A 96 10.31 -0.79 19.90
N ALA A 97 10.67 -1.12 18.65
CA ALA A 97 9.82 -1.91 17.76
C ALA A 97 9.51 -3.30 18.34
N LEU A 98 10.51 -3.96 18.90
CA LEU A 98 10.34 -5.24 19.56
C LEU A 98 9.40 -5.14 20.77
N GLU A 99 9.53 -4.11 21.58
CA GLU A 99 8.64 -3.86 22.72
C GLU A 99 7.18 -3.63 22.30
N ILE A 100 6.98 -2.83 21.24
CA ILE A 100 5.64 -2.59 20.66
C ILE A 100 4.99 -3.91 20.21
N LEU A 101 5.75 -4.74 19.48
CA LEU A 101 5.25 -6.02 18.97
C LEU A 101 4.92 -7.00 20.11
N ARG A 102 5.78 -7.09 21.13
CA ARG A 102 5.53 -7.95 22.30
C ARG A 102 4.30 -7.51 23.08
N LYS A 103 4.05 -6.21 23.21
CA LYS A 103 2.81 -5.68 23.83
C LYS A 103 1.56 -6.03 23.04
N ALA A 104 1.66 -6.12 21.71
CA ALA A 104 0.56 -6.47 20.82
C ALA A 104 0.30 -7.98 20.73
N GLU A 105 1.29 -8.82 21.04
CA GLU A 105 1.21 -10.28 20.87
C GLU A 105 0.02 -10.95 21.57
N PRO A 106 -0.39 -10.59 22.79
CA PRO A 106 -1.57 -11.18 23.43
C PRO A 106 -2.88 -10.96 22.66
N GLN A 107 -2.94 -9.94 21.81
CA GLN A 107 -4.14 -9.60 21.02
C GLN A 107 -4.17 -10.32 19.66
N ARG A 108 -3.11 -11.02 19.28
CA ARG A 108 -2.95 -11.64 17.94
C ARG A 108 -4.14 -12.51 17.55
N ALA A 109 -4.55 -13.43 18.42
CA ALA A 109 -5.66 -14.34 18.14
C ALA A 109 -7.00 -13.62 17.97
N ALA A 110 -7.27 -12.63 18.81
CA ALA A 110 -8.48 -11.80 18.71
C ALA A 110 -8.49 -10.96 17.44
N ASN A 111 -7.36 -10.36 17.07
CA ASN A 111 -7.19 -9.60 15.84
C ASN A 111 -7.35 -10.48 14.60
N GLU A 112 -6.80 -11.68 14.60
CA GLU A 112 -6.98 -12.63 13.50
C GLU A 112 -8.46 -13.03 13.35
N ALA A 113 -9.14 -13.35 14.44
CA ALA A 113 -10.56 -13.70 14.43
C ALA A 113 -11.40 -12.55 13.86
N LYS A 114 -11.12 -11.32 14.28
CA LYS A 114 -11.78 -10.12 13.77
C LYS A 114 -11.55 -9.95 12.25
N LEU A 115 -10.31 -10.05 11.79
CA LEU A 115 -9.98 -9.93 10.37
C LEU A 115 -10.63 -11.02 9.51
N ARG A 116 -10.77 -12.23 10.03
CA ARG A 116 -11.49 -13.31 9.33
C ARG A 116 -12.98 -13.05 9.23
N ALA A 117 -13.58 -12.41 10.22
CA ALA A 117 -15.01 -12.10 10.25
C ALA A 117 -15.35 -10.86 9.42
N GLU A 118 -14.56 -9.81 9.50
CA GLU A 118 -14.86 -8.47 8.98
C GLU A 118 -14.07 -8.13 7.71
N GLY A 119 -12.94 -8.80 7.47
CA GLY A 119 -11.97 -8.43 6.44
C GLY A 119 -11.19 -7.15 6.77
N LEU A 120 -10.35 -6.71 5.84
CA LEU A 120 -9.70 -5.39 5.90
C LEU A 120 -10.56 -4.36 5.19
N PRO A 121 -10.73 -3.16 5.76
CA PRO A 121 -11.38 -2.06 5.06
C PRO A 121 -10.65 -1.77 3.75
N ALA A 122 -11.40 -1.68 2.67
CA ALA A 122 -10.87 -1.37 1.36
C ALA A 122 -11.64 -0.21 0.72
N TYR A 123 -10.94 0.57 -0.10
CA TYR A 123 -11.58 1.52 -1.00
C TYR A 123 -11.37 1.06 -2.45
N THR A 124 -12.19 1.58 -3.35
CA THR A 124 -11.99 1.36 -4.78
C THR A 124 -11.69 2.66 -5.52
N THR A 125 -10.80 2.58 -6.52
CA THR A 125 -10.50 3.68 -7.44
C THR A 125 -11.21 3.51 -8.79
N THR A 126 -11.94 2.41 -8.97
CA THR A 126 -12.58 2.07 -10.24
C THR A 126 -13.43 3.21 -10.83
N PRO A 127 -14.25 3.95 -10.05
CA PRO A 127 -15.05 5.04 -10.61
C PRO A 127 -14.24 6.31 -10.90
N GLY A 128 -13.06 6.47 -10.34
CA GLY A 128 -12.41 7.76 -10.16
C GLY A 128 -11.34 8.16 -11.17
N TRP A 129 -11.10 7.40 -12.23
CA TRP A 129 -10.03 7.71 -13.16
C TRP A 129 -10.29 8.98 -13.96
N LEU A 130 -9.22 9.76 -14.22
CA LEU A 130 -9.27 10.89 -15.15
C LEU A 130 -9.60 10.40 -16.57
N GLY A 131 -10.30 11.25 -17.34
CA GLY A 131 -10.70 10.93 -18.70
C GLY A 131 -11.97 10.09 -18.83
N TYR A 132 -12.59 9.67 -17.72
CA TYR A 132 -13.93 9.08 -17.79
C TYR A 132 -14.99 10.16 -18.03
N THR A 133 -16.04 9.81 -18.80
CA THR A 133 -17.22 10.65 -18.88
C THR A 133 -17.96 10.64 -17.53
N ASP A 134 -18.79 11.66 -17.31
CA ASP A 134 -19.58 11.79 -16.09
C ASP A 134 -20.52 10.60 -15.89
N GLU A 135 -21.16 10.14 -16.95
CA GLU A 135 -22.07 9.00 -16.92
C GLU A 135 -21.33 7.72 -16.51
N LYS A 136 -20.12 7.50 -17.06
CA LYS A 136 -19.31 6.34 -16.71
C LYS A 136 -18.87 6.41 -15.25
N MET A 137 -18.40 7.55 -14.79
CA MET A 137 -17.98 7.77 -13.41
C MET A 137 -19.14 7.52 -12.43
N VAL A 138 -20.29 8.13 -12.68
CA VAL A 138 -21.51 7.99 -11.84
C VAL A 138 -21.97 6.54 -11.80
N ARG A 139 -22.03 5.87 -12.96
CA ARG A 139 -22.41 4.45 -13.04
C ARG A 139 -21.47 3.57 -12.20
N LEU A 140 -20.16 3.72 -12.39
CA LEU A 140 -19.15 2.92 -11.65
C LEU A 140 -19.15 3.23 -10.15
N ALA A 141 -19.44 4.48 -9.75
CA ALA A 141 -19.60 4.85 -8.34
C ALA A 141 -20.80 4.14 -7.70
N LYS A 142 -21.95 4.12 -8.37
CA LYS A 142 -23.13 3.38 -7.91
C LYS A 142 -22.91 1.87 -7.87
N GLU A 143 -22.24 1.30 -8.87
CA GLU A 143 -21.86 -0.11 -8.88
C GLU A 143 -20.93 -0.47 -7.71
N ALA A 144 -19.95 0.39 -7.38
CA ALA A 144 -19.07 0.21 -6.23
C ALA A 144 -19.86 0.19 -4.91
N VAL A 145 -20.80 1.12 -4.71
CA VAL A 145 -21.67 1.14 -3.52
C VAL A 145 -22.54 -0.11 -3.45
N ALA A 146 -23.12 -0.52 -4.56
CA ALA A 146 -23.93 -1.75 -4.63
C ALA A 146 -23.11 -3.02 -4.33
N ALA A 147 -21.81 -3.01 -4.64
CA ALA A 147 -20.86 -4.07 -4.28
C ALA A 147 -20.39 -4.03 -2.81
N GLY A 148 -20.86 -3.06 -2.01
CA GLY A 148 -20.57 -2.95 -0.58
C GLY A 148 -19.37 -2.04 -0.22
N TYR A 149 -18.79 -1.31 -1.17
CA TYR A 149 -17.75 -0.33 -0.84
C TYR A 149 -18.35 0.87 -0.10
N THR A 150 -17.73 1.23 1.01
CA THR A 150 -18.08 2.40 1.84
C THR A 150 -17.17 3.60 1.60
N LEU A 151 -16.13 3.41 0.79
CA LEU A 151 -15.17 4.43 0.40
C LEU A 151 -14.80 4.29 -1.07
N ILE A 152 -14.92 5.37 -1.82
CA ILE A 152 -14.42 5.49 -3.21
C ILE A 152 -13.33 6.57 -3.27
N LYS A 153 -12.39 6.43 -4.20
CA LYS A 153 -11.34 7.43 -4.43
C LYS A 153 -11.35 7.91 -5.87
N LEU A 154 -11.34 9.23 -6.06
CA LEU A 154 -11.29 9.88 -7.37
C LEU A 154 -9.91 10.51 -7.59
N LYS A 155 -9.39 10.36 -8.81
CA LYS A 155 -8.23 11.12 -9.27
C LYS A 155 -8.62 12.56 -9.54
N CYS A 156 -7.76 13.49 -9.16
CA CYS A 156 -7.93 14.93 -9.35
C CYS A 156 -6.58 15.61 -9.67
N GLY A 157 -6.59 16.92 -9.84
CA GLY A 157 -5.39 17.73 -10.05
C GLY A 157 -5.16 18.19 -11.48
N GLY A 158 -6.08 17.87 -12.40
CA GLY A 158 -6.00 18.35 -13.78
C GLY A 158 -6.56 19.77 -13.95
N SER A 159 -7.77 19.99 -13.46
CA SER A 159 -8.49 21.27 -13.49
C SER A 159 -9.38 21.38 -12.27
N LEU A 160 -9.30 22.49 -11.55
CA LEU A 160 -10.11 22.72 -10.34
C LEU A 160 -11.62 22.69 -10.66
N GLU A 161 -12.04 23.29 -11.76
CA GLU A 161 -13.44 23.33 -12.14
C GLU A 161 -13.98 21.93 -12.56
N ASP A 162 -13.15 21.15 -13.25
CA ASP A 162 -13.51 19.78 -13.59
C ASP A 162 -13.56 18.88 -12.35
N ASP A 163 -12.61 19.02 -11.45
CA ASP A 163 -12.57 18.29 -10.18
C ASP A 163 -13.80 18.64 -9.31
N LYS A 164 -14.17 19.91 -9.19
CA LYS A 164 -15.39 20.35 -8.50
C LYS A 164 -16.62 19.67 -9.07
N ARG A 165 -16.77 19.71 -10.39
CA ARG A 165 -17.92 19.12 -11.10
C ARG A 165 -17.97 17.61 -10.85
N ARG A 166 -16.88 16.90 -11.09
CA ARG A 166 -16.80 15.45 -10.94
C ARG A 166 -17.05 15.00 -9.49
N LEU A 167 -16.48 15.68 -8.53
CA LEU A 167 -16.65 15.34 -7.11
C LEU A 167 -18.08 15.57 -6.62
N ARG A 168 -18.74 16.65 -7.06
CA ARG A 168 -20.16 16.89 -6.75
C ARG A 168 -21.05 15.84 -7.37
N LEU A 169 -20.85 15.48 -8.64
CA LEU A 169 -21.58 14.40 -9.29
C LEU A 169 -21.37 13.06 -8.58
N ALA A 170 -20.15 12.77 -8.16
CA ALA A 170 -19.88 11.56 -7.39
C ALA A 170 -20.60 11.57 -6.05
N ARG A 171 -20.57 12.71 -5.30
CA ARG A 171 -21.28 12.86 -4.03
C ARG A 171 -22.81 12.70 -4.19
N GLU A 172 -23.39 13.29 -5.21
CA GLU A 172 -24.81 13.12 -5.53
C GLU A 172 -25.15 11.65 -5.86
N ALA A 173 -24.25 10.98 -6.58
CA ALA A 173 -24.46 9.60 -7.01
C ALA A 173 -24.40 8.58 -5.86
N VAL A 174 -23.54 8.80 -4.86
CA VAL A 174 -23.29 7.84 -3.78
C VAL A 174 -23.94 8.22 -2.44
N GLY A 175 -24.46 9.44 -2.32
CA GLY A 175 -25.10 9.92 -1.09
C GLY A 175 -24.11 10.37 0.00
N PRO A 176 -24.62 10.88 1.13
CA PRO A 176 -23.79 11.50 2.18
C PRO A 176 -22.97 10.50 3.00
N ASP A 177 -23.40 9.25 3.09
CA ASP A 177 -22.80 8.26 4.00
C ASP A 177 -21.55 7.58 3.41
N ILE A 178 -21.40 7.60 2.09
CA ILE A 178 -20.23 7.04 1.42
C ILE A 178 -19.07 8.01 1.51
N LYS A 179 -17.93 7.52 1.97
CA LYS A 179 -16.70 8.32 2.04
C LYS A 179 -16.13 8.54 0.65
N ILE A 180 -15.70 9.77 0.37
CA ILE A 180 -15.00 10.12 -0.87
C ILE A 180 -13.59 10.58 -0.50
N ALA A 181 -12.59 9.95 -1.13
CA ALA A 181 -11.20 10.34 -1.08
C ALA A 181 -10.74 10.88 -2.42
N ILE A 182 -9.68 11.69 -2.43
CA ILE A 182 -9.05 12.20 -3.65
C ILE A 182 -7.57 11.86 -3.70
N ASP A 183 -7.02 11.86 -4.90
CA ASP A 183 -5.60 11.61 -5.13
C ASP A 183 -5.12 12.41 -6.34
N ALA A 184 -4.29 13.40 -6.08
CA ALA A 184 -3.71 14.28 -7.11
C ALA A 184 -2.36 13.78 -7.66
N ASN A 185 -1.84 12.65 -7.20
CA ASN A 185 -0.58 12.06 -7.66
C ASN A 185 0.61 13.04 -7.66
N GLN A 186 0.72 13.84 -6.60
CA GLN A 186 1.85 14.77 -6.38
C GLN A 186 1.99 15.88 -7.43
N VAL A 187 0.89 16.23 -8.13
CA VAL A 187 0.94 17.31 -9.14
C VAL A 187 0.83 18.71 -8.53
N TRP A 188 0.43 18.83 -7.26
CA TRP A 188 0.29 20.12 -6.57
C TRP A 188 1.52 20.46 -5.74
N ASP A 189 1.89 21.73 -5.73
CA ASP A 189 2.64 22.30 -4.64
C ASP A 189 1.73 22.60 -3.43
N VAL A 190 2.31 23.11 -2.33
CA VAL A 190 1.58 23.35 -1.08
C VAL A 190 0.45 24.38 -1.28
N ASN A 191 0.71 25.48 -2.00
CA ASN A 191 -0.28 26.55 -2.21
C ASN A 191 -1.42 26.07 -3.10
N GLN A 192 -1.10 25.35 -4.18
CA GLN A 192 -2.08 24.74 -5.07
C GLN A 192 -2.95 23.73 -4.31
N ALA A 193 -2.37 22.88 -3.47
CA ALA A 193 -3.13 21.93 -2.66
C ALA A 193 -4.14 22.65 -1.75
N ILE A 194 -3.71 23.73 -1.09
CA ILE A 194 -4.58 24.55 -0.23
C ILE A 194 -5.74 25.18 -1.03
N GLU A 195 -5.46 25.74 -2.21
CA GLU A 195 -6.48 26.32 -3.08
C GLU A 195 -7.49 25.29 -3.55
N TRP A 196 -7.02 24.12 -4.01
CA TRP A 196 -7.90 23.03 -4.44
C TRP A 196 -8.81 22.56 -3.31
N ILE A 197 -8.25 22.27 -2.14
CA ILE A 197 -9.04 21.79 -0.99
C ILE A 197 -10.07 22.83 -0.56
N LYS A 198 -9.74 24.12 -0.55
CA LYS A 198 -10.72 25.19 -0.30
C LYS A 198 -11.81 25.21 -1.36
N GLY A 199 -11.45 25.00 -2.63
CA GLY A 199 -12.38 25.02 -3.75
C GLY A 199 -13.39 23.85 -3.77
N ILE A 200 -13.03 22.72 -3.16
CA ILE A 200 -13.86 21.49 -3.13
C ILE A 200 -14.35 21.11 -1.73
N GLY A 201 -14.24 22.02 -0.75
CA GLY A 201 -14.58 21.75 0.65
C GLY A 201 -16.04 21.40 0.91
N ASP A 202 -16.95 21.78 0.02
CA ASP A 202 -18.38 21.45 0.06
C ASP A 202 -18.67 19.96 -0.20
N VAL A 203 -17.73 19.22 -0.75
CA VAL A 203 -17.92 17.78 -1.05
C VAL A 203 -17.80 16.88 0.18
N ASN A 204 -17.30 17.38 1.29
CA ASN A 204 -17.05 16.61 2.52
C ASN A 204 -16.13 15.40 2.25
N LEU A 205 -14.90 15.69 1.88
CA LEU A 205 -13.87 14.65 1.62
C LEU A 205 -13.45 13.93 2.89
N HIS A 206 -13.16 12.64 2.76
CA HIS A 206 -12.61 11.84 3.85
C HIS A 206 -11.10 12.05 3.99
N TRP A 207 -10.37 12.08 2.87
CA TRP A 207 -8.95 12.46 2.72
C TRP A 207 -8.61 12.70 1.27
#